data_8c11ea507e9521aae478e83d905af584
#
_entry.id   8c11ea507e9521aae478e83d905af584
#
_cell.length_a   1.000
_cell.length_b   1.000
_cell.length_c   1.000
_cell.angle_alpha   90.00
_cell.angle_beta   90.00
_cell.angle_gamma   90.00
#
_symmetry.space_group_name_H-M   'P 1'
#
loop_
_entity.id
_entity.type
_entity.pdbx_description
1 polymer ?
#
loop_
_entity_poly.entity_id
_entity_poly.type
_entity_poly.pdbx_seq_one_letter_code
_entity_poly.pdbx_strand_id
1 'polypeptide(L)'
;LEFLENFTDQTFVPGRYFMWSPNTKTITYDIRRINTNNGRLALLHELGHARLGHRIYKYDMELLRMEMEAWDVARELAPLYGISINEDHVANAVASYDEWLTKRATCPDCNNFSLQRGRDAYGCFACGAKWVVNWRKDRRVKRTITSRFVRLSAA
;
A
#
# COMPACT_ATOMS: atom_id res chain seq x y z
N LEU A 1 -16.98 11.20 -18.76
CA LEU A 1 -15.53 10.93 -18.82
C LEU A 1 -15.31 9.67 -19.65
N GLU A 2 -15.12 9.86 -20.93
CA GLU A 2 -15.02 8.83 -21.98
C GLU A 2 -14.10 7.64 -21.59
N PHE A 3 -12.99 7.91 -20.89
CA PHE A 3 -12.08 6.84 -20.47
C PHE A 3 -12.71 5.85 -19.48
N LEU A 4 -13.56 6.31 -18.57
CA LEU A 4 -14.23 5.45 -17.58
C LEU A 4 -15.30 4.55 -18.19
N GLU A 5 -15.86 4.96 -19.33
CA GLU A 5 -16.90 4.22 -20.07
C GLU A 5 -16.39 2.88 -20.62
N ASN A 6 -15.06 2.72 -20.71
CA ASN A 6 -14.46 1.44 -21.08
C ASN A 6 -14.61 0.34 -20.00
N PHE A 7 -15.02 0.68 -18.78
CA PHE A 7 -15.06 -0.24 -17.64
C PHE A 7 -16.47 -0.28 -17.03
N THR A 8 -17.42 -0.79 -17.80
CA THR A 8 -18.86 -0.81 -17.44
C THR A 8 -19.19 -1.76 -16.27
N ASP A 9 -18.28 -2.67 -15.93
CA ASP A 9 -18.37 -3.60 -14.81
C ASP A 9 -17.94 -3.00 -13.47
N GLN A 10 -17.45 -1.73 -13.47
CA GLN A 10 -16.95 -1.04 -12.29
C GLN A 10 -17.78 0.21 -11.96
N THR A 11 -17.88 0.48 -10.67
CA THR A 11 -18.48 1.72 -10.17
C THR A 11 -17.41 2.73 -9.81
N PHE A 12 -17.42 3.90 -10.46
CA PHE A 12 -16.48 4.99 -10.26
C PHE A 12 -17.11 6.13 -9.46
N VAL A 13 -16.33 6.65 -8.49
CA VAL A 13 -16.74 7.79 -7.64
C VAL A 13 -15.70 8.91 -7.76
N PRO A 14 -16.10 10.15 -8.13
CA PRO A 14 -15.15 11.25 -8.21
C PRO A 14 -14.62 11.64 -6.83
N GLY A 15 -13.31 11.98 -6.77
CA GLY A 15 -12.63 12.36 -5.54
C GLY A 15 -11.35 13.14 -5.79
N ARG A 16 -10.41 13.05 -4.87
CA ARG A 16 -9.11 13.76 -4.89
C ARG A 16 -7.90 12.81 -4.90
N TYR A 17 -8.13 11.51 -5.02
CA TYR A 17 -7.12 10.46 -5.04
C TYR A 17 -7.67 9.26 -5.82
N PHE A 18 -6.79 8.31 -6.13
CA PHE A 18 -7.19 7.02 -6.68
C PHE A 18 -7.21 6.00 -5.56
N MET A 19 -8.27 5.19 -5.46
CA MET A 19 -8.39 4.18 -4.42
C MET A 19 -9.48 3.16 -4.75
N TRP A 20 -9.15 1.89 -4.70
CA TRP A 20 -10.11 0.80 -4.64
C TRP A 20 -10.69 0.65 -3.22
N SER A 21 -12.00 0.51 -3.13
CA SER A 21 -12.73 0.28 -1.88
C SER A 21 -13.45 -1.08 -1.93
N PRO A 22 -12.86 -2.14 -1.36
CA PRO A 22 -13.42 -3.50 -1.47
C PRO A 22 -14.77 -3.66 -0.77
N ASN A 23 -15.06 -2.87 0.25
CA ASN A 23 -16.33 -2.94 0.98
C ASN A 23 -17.51 -2.41 0.15
N THR A 24 -17.30 -1.34 -0.60
CA THR A 24 -18.32 -0.72 -1.46
C THR A 24 -18.21 -1.17 -2.91
N LYS A 25 -17.15 -1.89 -3.27
CA LYS A 25 -16.82 -2.28 -4.66
C LYS A 25 -16.78 -1.06 -5.59
N THR A 26 -16.17 0.03 -5.14
CA THR A 26 -16.05 1.28 -5.89
C THR A 26 -14.59 1.68 -6.06
N ILE A 27 -14.28 2.35 -7.18
CA ILE A 27 -12.99 2.97 -7.42
C ILE A 27 -13.17 4.48 -7.36
N THR A 28 -12.56 5.10 -6.35
CA THR A 28 -12.44 6.56 -6.31
C THR A 28 -11.37 7.00 -7.30
N TYR A 29 -11.61 8.06 -8.07
CA TYR A 29 -10.65 8.62 -9.01
C TYR A 29 -10.44 10.13 -8.80
N ASP A 30 -9.22 10.59 -9.01
CA ASP A 30 -8.88 12.02 -8.92
C ASP A 30 -9.35 12.75 -10.19
N ILE A 31 -10.36 13.60 -10.04
CA ILE A 31 -10.98 14.37 -11.15
C ILE A 31 -10.00 15.32 -11.86
N ARG A 32 -8.92 15.74 -11.17
CA ARG A 32 -7.91 16.66 -11.73
C ARG A 32 -6.87 15.93 -12.55
N ARG A 33 -6.63 14.65 -12.23
CA ARG A 33 -5.53 13.86 -12.80
C ARG A 33 -6.00 12.78 -13.78
N ILE A 34 -7.28 12.43 -13.81
CA ILE A 34 -7.81 11.34 -14.65
C ILE A 34 -7.51 11.53 -16.15
N ASN A 35 -7.36 12.76 -16.61
CA ASN A 35 -7.04 13.05 -18.01
C ASN A 35 -5.53 13.07 -18.32
N THR A 36 -4.67 12.85 -17.34
CA THR A 36 -3.23 12.69 -17.54
C THR A 36 -2.85 11.23 -17.74
N ASN A 37 -1.74 10.97 -18.44
CA ASN A 37 -1.24 9.61 -18.62
C ASN A 37 -1.02 8.89 -17.28
N ASN A 38 -0.32 9.52 -16.32
CA ASN A 38 -0.09 8.94 -15.00
C ASN A 38 -1.39 8.78 -14.18
N GLY A 39 -2.37 9.66 -14.35
CA GLY A 39 -3.67 9.52 -13.69
C GLY A 39 -4.46 8.33 -14.23
N ARG A 40 -4.47 8.13 -15.55
CA ARG A 40 -5.07 6.94 -16.17
C ARG A 40 -4.36 5.66 -15.76
N LEU A 41 -3.02 5.68 -15.71
CA LEU A 41 -2.22 4.55 -15.23
C LEU A 41 -2.52 4.23 -13.77
N ALA A 42 -2.67 5.25 -12.90
CA ALA A 42 -3.09 5.05 -11.51
C ALA A 42 -4.51 4.49 -11.40
N LEU A 43 -5.45 4.90 -12.27
CA LEU A 43 -6.78 4.27 -12.32
C LEU A 43 -6.71 2.79 -12.70
N LEU A 44 -5.87 2.44 -13.68
CA LEU A 44 -5.67 1.03 -14.06
C LEU A 44 -5.08 0.19 -12.93
N HIS A 45 -4.24 0.78 -12.08
CA HIS A 45 -3.76 0.13 -10.87
C HIS A 45 -4.90 -0.17 -9.88
N GLU A 46 -5.78 0.79 -9.61
CA GLU A 46 -6.96 0.55 -8.76
C GLU A 46 -7.92 -0.48 -9.38
N LEU A 47 -8.03 -0.49 -10.71
CA LEU A 47 -8.77 -1.52 -11.43
C LEU A 47 -8.11 -2.90 -11.27
N GLY A 48 -6.77 -2.96 -11.19
CA GLY A 48 -6.02 -4.16 -10.86
C GLY A 48 -6.43 -4.73 -9.50
N HIS A 49 -6.47 -3.89 -8.47
CA HIS A 49 -6.97 -4.30 -7.15
C HIS A 49 -8.40 -4.83 -7.21
N ALA A 50 -9.28 -4.16 -7.95
CA ALA A 50 -10.67 -4.58 -8.09
C ALA A 50 -10.80 -5.94 -8.78
N ARG A 51 -10.09 -6.17 -9.90
CA ARG A 51 -10.12 -7.41 -10.69
C ARG A 51 -9.54 -8.60 -9.94
N LEU A 52 -8.47 -8.38 -9.17
CA LEU A 52 -7.84 -9.40 -8.34
C LEU A 52 -8.61 -9.65 -7.05
N GLY A 53 -9.64 -8.85 -6.77
CA GLY A 53 -10.46 -8.99 -5.57
C GLY A 53 -9.68 -8.67 -4.29
N HIS A 54 -8.69 -7.78 -4.37
CA HIS A 54 -7.88 -7.40 -3.23
C HIS A 54 -8.74 -6.78 -2.11
N ARG A 55 -8.49 -7.24 -0.89
CA ARG A 55 -9.22 -6.83 0.32
C ARG A 55 -8.26 -6.33 1.39
N ILE A 56 -8.64 -6.47 2.64
CA ILE A 56 -7.80 -6.13 3.78
C ILE A 56 -6.67 -7.15 3.91
N TYR A 57 -5.44 -6.66 3.96
CA TYR A 57 -4.23 -7.46 4.25
C TYR A 57 -4.04 -7.66 5.75
N LYS A 58 -3.35 -8.72 6.13
CA LYS A 58 -2.97 -9.02 7.52
C LYS A 58 -1.49 -8.73 7.78
N TYR A 59 -0.64 -8.99 6.81
CA TYR A 59 0.80 -8.84 6.92
C TYR A 59 1.36 -7.87 5.88
N ASP A 60 2.43 -7.17 6.24
CA ASP A 60 3.09 -6.18 5.39
C ASP A 60 3.52 -6.75 4.03
N MET A 61 4.04 -7.99 4.01
CA MET A 61 4.41 -8.67 2.77
C MET A 61 3.22 -8.97 1.86
N GLU A 62 2.06 -9.24 2.45
CA GLU A 62 0.83 -9.43 1.69
C GLU A 62 0.40 -8.13 1.00
N LEU A 63 0.47 -7.01 1.73
CA LEU A 63 0.21 -5.70 1.13
C LEU A 63 1.15 -5.42 -0.04
N LEU A 64 2.46 -5.59 0.16
CA LEU A 64 3.45 -5.31 -0.90
C LEU A 64 3.19 -6.18 -2.14
N ARG A 65 2.86 -7.45 -1.95
CA ARG A 65 2.47 -8.34 -3.04
C ARG A 65 1.23 -7.83 -3.77
N MET A 66 0.17 -7.45 -3.05
CA MET A 66 -1.06 -6.92 -3.64
C MET A 66 -0.81 -5.66 -4.47
N GLU A 67 0.06 -4.76 -4.00
CA GLU A 67 0.45 -3.57 -4.76
C GLU A 67 1.19 -3.94 -6.05
N MET A 68 2.12 -4.88 -6.00
CA MET A 68 2.86 -5.34 -7.19
C MET A 68 1.92 -6.00 -8.20
N GLU A 69 1.07 -6.92 -7.75
CA GLU A 69 0.09 -7.61 -8.60
C GLU A 69 -0.88 -6.61 -9.29
N ALA A 70 -1.32 -5.57 -8.57
CA ALA A 70 -2.17 -4.53 -9.16
C ALA A 70 -1.43 -3.71 -10.23
N TRP A 71 -0.14 -3.41 -10.04
CA TRP A 71 0.68 -2.78 -11.06
C TRP A 71 0.93 -3.68 -12.27
N ASP A 72 1.05 -5.00 -12.10
CA ASP A 72 1.18 -5.93 -13.22
C ASP A 72 -0.09 -5.92 -14.09
N VAL A 73 -1.27 -5.93 -13.48
CA VAL A 73 -2.54 -5.75 -14.22
C VAL A 73 -2.58 -4.40 -14.94
N ALA A 74 -2.12 -3.32 -14.30
CA ALA A 74 -2.06 -2.02 -14.94
C ALA A 74 -1.15 -2.01 -16.17
N ARG A 75 0.01 -2.70 -16.12
CA ARG A 75 0.92 -2.85 -17.26
C ARG A 75 0.28 -3.64 -18.42
N GLU A 76 -0.47 -4.68 -18.13
CA GLU A 76 -1.18 -5.45 -19.15
C GLU A 76 -2.28 -4.62 -19.83
N LEU A 77 -2.97 -3.79 -19.07
CA LEU A 77 -4.09 -3.01 -19.58
C LEU A 77 -3.65 -1.72 -20.30
N ALA A 78 -2.60 -1.06 -19.85
CA ALA A 78 -2.19 0.25 -20.34
C ALA A 78 -2.06 0.33 -21.89
N PRO A 79 -1.41 -0.63 -22.58
CA PRO A 79 -1.30 -0.62 -24.03
C PRO A 79 -2.65 -0.71 -24.75
N LEU A 80 -3.63 -1.42 -24.17
CA LEU A 80 -4.96 -1.60 -24.77
C LEU A 80 -5.74 -0.28 -24.86
N TYR A 81 -5.38 0.69 -24.03
CA TYR A 81 -6.01 2.01 -23.97
C TYR A 81 -5.10 3.15 -24.42
N GLY A 82 -3.98 2.83 -25.07
CA GLY A 82 -3.02 3.82 -25.55
C GLY A 82 -2.33 4.61 -24.43
N ILE A 83 -2.21 4.02 -23.24
CA ILE A 83 -1.55 4.63 -22.10
C ILE A 83 -0.09 4.17 -22.06
N SER A 84 0.83 5.13 -22.00
CA SER A 84 2.24 4.85 -21.86
C SER A 84 2.57 4.44 -20.42
N ILE A 85 3.30 3.33 -20.27
CA ILE A 85 3.78 2.90 -18.97
C ILE A 85 4.97 3.80 -18.57
N ASN A 86 4.82 4.48 -17.43
CA ASN A 86 5.88 5.25 -16.82
C ASN A 86 6.47 4.41 -15.68
N GLU A 87 7.53 3.66 -15.97
CA GLU A 87 8.16 2.74 -15.01
C GLU A 87 8.76 3.48 -13.80
N ASP A 88 9.25 4.70 -13.96
CA ASP A 88 9.70 5.51 -12.82
C ASP A 88 8.54 5.86 -11.89
N HIS A 89 7.36 6.14 -12.44
CA HIS A 89 6.16 6.38 -11.65
C HIS A 89 5.75 5.13 -10.87
N VAL A 90 5.76 3.96 -11.51
CA VAL A 90 5.44 2.67 -10.88
C VAL A 90 6.46 2.33 -9.80
N ALA A 91 7.76 2.44 -10.12
CA ALA A 91 8.84 2.18 -9.17
C ALA A 91 8.76 3.07 -7.93
N ASN A 92 8.50 4.37 -8.11
CA ASN A 92 8.31 5.32 -7.01
C ASN A 92 7.08 4.98 -6.16
N ALA A 93 5.98 4.55 -6.78
CA ALA A 93 4.79 4.11 -6.07
C ALA A 93 5.08 2.89 -5.19
N VAL A 94 5.70 1.85 -5.72
CA VAL A 94 6.10 0.63 -4.97
C VAL A 94 7.11 0.98 -3.88
N ALA A 95 8.15 1.75 -4.18
CA ALA A 95 9.17 2.17 -3.21
C ALA A 95 8.55 2.94 -2.03
N SER A 96 7.50 3.72 -2.26
CA SER A 96 6.79 4.43 -1.19
C SER A 96 6.10 3.49 -0.19
N TYR A 97 5.66 2.32 -0.63
CA TYR A 97 5.15 1.27 0.26
C TYR A 97 6.27 0.58 1.03
N ASP A 98 7.36 0.20 0.34
CA ASP A 98 8.53 -0.42 0.96
C ASP A 98 9.13 0.48 2.05
N GLU A 99 9.31 1.77 1.77
CA GLU A 99 9.79 2.75 2.75
C GLU A 99 8.86 2.84 3.97
N TRP A 100 7.54 2.88 3.74
CA TRP A 100 6.56 2.95 4.81
C TRP A 100 6.57 1.67 5.67
N LEU A 101 6.62 0.49 5.05
CA LEU A 101 6.70 -0.80 5.73
C LEU A 101 8.01 -0.95 6.50
N THR A 102 9.13 -0.52 5.92
CA THR A 102 10.44 -0.50 6.58
C THR A 102 10.42 0.36 7.84
N LYS A 103 9.83 1.56 7.78
CA LYS A 103 9.67 2.43 8.96
C LYS A 103 8.82 1.79 10.06
N ARG A 104 7.80 1.02 9.70
CA ARG A 104 6.96 0.27 10.65
C ARG A 104 7.73 -0.85 11.34
N ALA A 105 8.53 -1.58 10.57
CA ALA A 105 9.31 -2.74 11.03
C ALA A 105 10.61 -2.38 11.72
N THR A 106 11.09 -1.13 11.64
CA THR A 106 12.30 -0.68 12.33
C THR A 106 12.06 -0.52 13.83
N CYS A 107 12.83 -1.22 14.64
CA CYS A 107 12.74 -1.18 16.10
C CYS A 107 12.97 0.24 16.64
N PRO A 108 12.07 0.79 17.47
CA PRO A 108 12.24 2.12 18.03
C PRO A 108 13.35 2.22 19.09
N ASP A 109 13.81 1.09 19.65
CA ASP A 109 14.86 1.07 20.68
C ASP A 109 16.27 0.87 20.11
N CYS A 110 16.45 -0.06 19.17
CA CYS A 110 17.79 -0.43 18.67
C CYS A 110 17.96 -0.28 17.15
N ASN A 111 16.97 0.23 16.45
CA ASN A 111 16.93 0.46 15.01
C ASN A 111 17.12 -0.79 14.10
N ASN A 112 17.15 -1.99 14.67
CA ASN A 112 17.19 -3.21 13.86
C ASN A 112 15.85 -3.43 13.14
N PHE A 113 15.91 -3.95 11.92
CA PHE A 113 14.75 -4.44 11.21
C PHE A 113 14.16 -5.66 11.94
N SER A 114 12.84 -5.72 12.04
CA SER A 114 12.18 -6.65 12.95
C SER A 114 10.98 -7.30 12.31
N LEU A 115 10.54 -8.44 12.83
CA LEU A 115 9.43 -9.19 12.28
C LEU A 115 8.08 -8.70 12.80
N GLN A 116 7.12 -8.67 11.89
CA GLN A 116 5.72 -8.48 12.20
C GLN A 116 5.18 -9.70 12.98
N ARG A 117 4.47 -9.45 14.07
CA ARG A 117 3.85 -10.47 14.91
C ARG A 117 2.32 -10.50 14.82
N GLY A 118 1.74 -9.49 14.19
CA GLY A 118 0.32 -9.34 13.96
C GLY A 118 0.09 -8.15 13.06
N ARG A 119 -1.15 -7.82 12.74
CA ARG A 119 -1.51 -6.80 11.73
C ARG A 119 -0.74 -5.49 11.88
N ASP A 120 -0.64 -4.96 13.10
CA ASP A 120 0.02 -3.69 13.39
C ASP A 120 1.03 -3.83 14.54
N ALA A 121 1.51 -5.06 14.80
CA ALA A 121 2.37 -5.39 15.92
C ALA A 121 3.68 -6.02 15.46
N TYR A 122 4.78 -5.60 16.09
CA TYR A 122 6.14 -6.03 15.77
C TYR A 122 6.90 -6.46 17.01
N GLY A 123 7.96 -7.24 16.84
CA GLY A 123 8.84 -7.66 17.92
C GLY A 123 10.28 -7.81 17.46
N CYS A 124 11.17 -7.13 18.16
CA CYS A 124 12.59 -7.12 17.86
C CYS A 124 13.29 -8.34 18.45
N PHE A 125 14.03 -9.09 17.64
CA PHE A 125 14.85 -10.21 18.11
C PHE A 125 16.14 -9.75 18.79
N ALA A 126 16.65 -8.57 18.44
CA ALA A 126 17.91 -8.08 18.96
C ALA A 126 17.78 -7.57 20.41
N CYS A 127 16.73 -6.80 20.73
CA CYS A 127 16.57 -6.20 22.05
C CYS A 127 15.30 -6.64 22.79
N GLY A 128 14.43 -7.44 22.16
CA GLY A 128 13.20 -7.95 22.76
C GLY A 128 12.06 -6.93 22.86
N ALA A 129 12.26 -5.70 22.39
CA ALA A 129 11.19 -4.69 22.36
C ALA A 129 10.02 -5.14 21.49
N LYS A 130 8.80 -4.84 21.95
CA LYS A 130 7.57 -5.03 21.18
C LYS A 130 6.87 -3.68 21.03
N TRP A 131 6.29 -3.43 19.89
CA TRP A 131 5.55 -2.18 19.61
C TRP A 131 4.38 -2.41 18.69
N VAL A 132 3.48 -1.44 18.67
CA VAL A 132 2.39 -1.32 17.72
C VAL A 132 2.57 -0.06 16.89
N VAL A 133 1.97 -0.05 15.69
CA VAL A 133 2.04 1.06 14.75
C VAL A 133 0.66 1.52 14.31
N ASN A 134 0.58 2.77 13.85
CA ASN A 134 -0.61 3.24 13.16
C ASN A 134 -0.69 2.61 11.76
N TRP A 135 -1.91 2.39 11.28
CA TRP A 135 -2.16 1.70 10.00
C TRP A 135 -2.21 2.62 8.77
N ARG A 136 -2.32 3.94 8.96
CA ARG A 136 -2.51 4.90 7.86
C ARG A 136 -1.18 5.28 7.21
N LYS A 137 -1.07 5.02 5.88
CA LYS A 137 0.11 5.37 5.08
C LYS A 137 0.25 6.89 4.85
N ASP A 138 -0.86 7.62 4.80
CA ASP A 138 -0.90 9.07 4.63
C ASP A 138 -0.46 9.87 5.86
N ARG A 139 -0.09 9.17 6.94
CA ARG A 139 0.41 9.77 8.18
C ARG A 139 1.81 9.28 8.52
N ARG A 140 2.56 10.10 9.25
CA ARG A 140 3.84 9.70 9.80
C ARG A 140 3.68 8.40 10.60
N VAL A 141 4.56 7.43 10.36
CA VAL A 141 4.60 6.18 11.14
C VAL A 141 4.86 6.50 12.60
N LYS A 142 3.92 6.13 13.45
CA LYS A 142 4.04 6.20 14.91
C LYS A 142 4.26 4.79 15.44
N ARG A 143 5.37 4.58 16.14
CA ARG A 143 5.73 3.32 16.81
C ARG A 143 5.59 3.50 18.32
N THR A 144 4.66 2.75 18.94
CA THR A 144 4.38 2.83 20.36
C THR A 144 4.86 1.54 21.03
N ILE A 145 5.88 1.62 21.87
CA ILE A 145 6.42 0.46 22.60
C ILE A 145 5.37 -0.05 23.59
N THR A 146 5.10 -1.34 23.53
CA THR A 146 4.16 -2.03 24.43
C THR A 146 4.86 -2.86 25.48
N SER A 147 6.08 -3.36 25.21
CA SER A 147 6.93 -4.02 26.21
C SER A 147 8.40 -3.96 25.82
N ARG A 148 9.29 -4.04 26.83
CA ARG A 148 10.73 -4.18 26.69
C ARG A 148 11.19 -5.43 27.41
N PHE A 149 12.26 -6.04 26.92
CA PHE A 149 12.92 -7.11 27.69
C PHE A 149 13.68 -6.48 28.84
N VAL A 150 13.23 -6.71 30.06
CA VAL A 150 14.01 -6.35 31.26
C VAL A 150 15.08 -7.43 31.44
N ARG A 151 16.33 -7.12 31.12
CA ARG A 151 17.45 -7.97 31.59
C ARG A 151 17.44 -7.88 33.12
N LEU A 152 17.07 -8.95 33.77
CA LEU A 152 17.38 -9.09 35.19
C LEU A 152 18.91 -9.03 35.29
N SER A 153 19.42 -7.97 35.87
CA SER A 153 20.85 -7.90 36.24
C SER A 153 21.13 -9.09 37.11
N ALA A 154 22.01 -9.99 36.68
CA ALA A 154 22.54 -11.01 37.55
C ALA A 154 23.26 -10.29 38.68
N ALA A 155 22.77 -10.48 39.89
CA ALA A 155 23.40 -9.99 41.12
C ALA A 155 24.69 -10.76 41.40
#